data_aae39fc548891d382e15d2dc4f8a6d6f
#
_entry.id   aae39fc548891d382e15d2dc4f8a6d6f
#
_cell.length_a   1.000
_cell.length_b   1.000
_cell.length_c   1.000
_cell.angle_alpha   90.00
_cell.angle_beta   90.00
_cell.angle_gamma   90.00
#
_symmetry.space_group_name_H-M   'P 1'
#
loop_
_entity.id
_entity.type
_entity.pdbx_description
1 polymer ?
#
loop_
_entity_poly.entity_id
_entity_poly.type
_entity_poly.pdbx_seq_one_letter_code
_entity_poly.pdbx_strand_id
1 'polypeptide(L)'
;MKIIRLVVFMFVTASTYAQEPLSDEKQILKLEDDWVRALETKDRKLLDMIVARDFTFIEPDGTVKSRDEYLADRSSDSADIESFENVDLKARVFGNCALASGVAKITERRQGKHYRFSLRWKELWLKDKGKWHVLVSQATPVNPNWDASFVIKE
;
A
#
# COMPACT_ATOMS: atom_id res chain seq x y z
N MET A 1 -31.26 22.67 65.80
CA MET A 1 -30.64 21.53 65.13
C MET A 1 -30.38 21.91 63.65
N LYS A 2 -29.13 22.20 63.27
CA LYS A 2 -28.75 22.57 61.87
C LYS A 2 -28.22 21.30 61.22
N ILE A 3 -28.91 20.85 60.18
CA ILE A 3 -28.49 19.71 59.37
C ILE A 3 -27.53 20.22 58.29
N ILE A 4 -26.26 19.84 58.39
CA ILE A 4 -25.25 20.12 57.37
C ILE A 4 -25.37 19.02 56.30
N ARG A 5 -25.85 19.40 55.10
CA ARG A 5 -25.81 18.51 53.92
C ARG A 5 -24.39 18.51 53.32
N LEU A 6 -23.72 17.37 53.47
CA LEU A 6 -22.44 17.10 52.82
C LEU A 6 -22.71 16.75 51.36
N VAL A 7 -22.31 17.64 50.42
CA VAL A 7 -22.34 17.37 48.97
C VAL A 7 -21.02 16.75 48.60
N VAL A 8 -21.01 15.46 48.33
CA VAL A 8 -19.82 14.74 47.80
C VAL A 8 -19.76 14.97 46.28
N PHE A 9 -18.79 15.77 45.87
CA PHE A 9 -18.47 15.93 44.44
C PHE A 9 -17.64 14.75 43.97
N MET A 10 -18.25 13.83 43.21
CA MET A 10 -17.60 12.68 42.61
C MET A 10 -16.88 13.18 41.32
N PHE A 11 -15.56 13.38 41.40
CA PHE A 11 -14.74 13.64 40.20
C PHE A 11 -14.59 12.36 39.38
N VAL A 12 -15.34 12.25 38.29
CA VAL A 12 -15.12 11.22 37.26
C VAL A 12 -13.94 11.67 36.42
N THR A 13 -12.76 11.12 36.68
CA THR A 13 -11.59 11.29 35.81
C THR A 13 -11.80 10.44 34.56
N ALA A 14 -12.19 11.06 33.45
CA ALA A 14 -12.19 10.42 32.14
C ALA A 14 -10.72 10.17 31.73
N SER A 15 -10.25 8.93 31.91
CA SER A 15 -8.97 8.50 31.33
C SER A 15 -9.12 8.46 29.82
N THR A 16 -8.62 9.48 29.14
CA THR A 16 -8.43 9.44 27.69
C THR A 16 -7.32 8.43 27.39
N TYR A 17 -7.68 7.25 26.94
CA TYR A 17 -6.72 6.31 26.37
C TYR A 17 -6.20 6.92 25.07
N ALA A 18 -5.05 7.57 25.12
CA ALA A 18 -4.31 7.93 23.92
C ALA A 18 -3.87 6.63 23.24
N GLN A 19 -4.37 6.38 22.05
CA GLN A 19 -3.98 5.23 21.24
C GLN A 19 -2.50 5.41 20.88
N GLU A 20 -1.65 4.47 21.27
CA GLU A 20 -0.23 4.53 20.92
C GLU A 20 -0.06 4.60 19.39
N PRO A 21 0.84 5.45 18.89
CA PRO A 21 1.08 5.54 17.46
C PRO A 21 1.55 4.18 16.93
N LEU A 22 1.06 3.79 15.74
CA LEU A 22 1.50 2.57 15.06
C LEU A 22 3.01 2.57 14.88
N SER A 23 3.66 1.41 15.08
CA SER A 23 5.08 1.26 14.71
C SER A 23 5.28 1.56 13.23
N ASP A 24 6.49 1.95 12.85
CA ASP A 24 6.81 2.30 11.46
C ASP A 24 6.54 1.13 10.50
N GLU A 25 6.83 -0.12 10.89
CA GLU A 25 6.49 -1.31 10.11
C GLU A 25 4.97 -1.40 9.88
N LYS A 26 4.16 -1.21 10.91
CA LYS A 26 2.70 -1.26 10.78
C LYS A 26 2.15 -0.12 9.92
N GLN A 27 2.80 1.05 9.96
CA GLN A 27 2.43 2.16 9.07
C GLN A 27 2.69 1.82 7.61
N ILE A 28 3.84 1.21 7.30
CA ILE A 28 4.17 0.77 5.94
C ILE A 28 3.20 -0.31 5.47
N LEU A 29 2.95 -1.34 6.29
CA LEU A 29 1.99 -2.41 5.94
C LEU A 29 0.60 -1.85 5.66
N LYS A 30 0.17 -0.85 6.43
CA LYS A 30 -1.11 -0.16 6.16
C LYS A 30 -1.07 0.62 4.83
N LEU A 31 0.04 1.27 4.51
CA LEU A 31 0.20 1.98 3.23
C LEU A 31 0.22 1.01 2.04
N GLU A 32 0.71 -0.22 2.21
CA GLU A 32 0.60 -1.29 1.21
C GLU A 32 -0.88 -1.66 0.95
N ASP A 33 -1.69 -1.80 2.00
CA ASP A 33 -3.14 -2.04 1.86
C ASP A 33 -3.83 -0.86 1.16
N ASP A 34 -3.46 0.38 1.53
CA ASP A 34 -3.97 1.60 0.89
C ASP A 34 -3.54 1.67 -0.59
N TRP A 35 -2.33 1.20 -0.94
CA TRP A 35 -1.87 1.13 -2.33
C TRP A 35 -2.67 0.12 -3.15
N VAL A 36 -2.87 -1.09 -2.64
CA VAL A 36 -3.73 -2.10 -3.29
C VAL A 36 -5.12 -1.51 -3.56
N ARG A 37 -5.75 -0.92 -2.55
CA ARG A 37 -7.06 -0.27 -2.71
C ARG A 37 -7.03 0.81 -3.78
N ALA A 38 -5.97 1.64 -3.81
CA ALA A 38 -5.84 2.70 -4.81
C ALA A 38 -5.71 2.15 -6.23
N LEU A 39 -5.03 1.00 -6.41
CA LEU A 39 -4.92 0.32 -7.70
C LEU A 39 -6.27 -0.27 -8.15
N GLU A 40 -6.99 -0.93 -7.24
CA GLU A 40 -8.30 -1.54 -7.55
C GLU A 40 -9.37 -0.49 -7.88
N THR A 41 -9.31 0.67 -7.20
CA THR A 41 -10.30 1.75 -7.39
C THR A 41 -9.83 2.84 -8.36
N LYS A 42 -8.63 2.73 -8.93
CA LYS A 42 -7.99 3.76 -9.77
C LYS A 42 -7.90 5.12 -9.09
N ASP A 43 -7.74 5.13 -7.76
CA ASP A 43 -7.64 6.35 -6.95
C ASP A 43 -6.26 7.00 -7.11
N ARG A 44 -6.13 7.82 -8.17
CA ARG A 44 -4.91 8.57 -8.46
C ARG A 44 -4.45 9.44 -7.28
N LYS A 45 -5.39 10.02 -6.52
CA LYS A 45 -5.04 10.92 -5.40
C LYS A 45 -4.39 10.14 -4.27
N LEU A 46 -4.90 8.94 -3.99
CA LEU A 46 -4.33 8.07 -2.98
C LEU A 46 -2.95 7.56 -3.41
N LEU A 47 -2.79 7.13 -4.67
CA LEU A 47 -1.48 6.78 -5.23
C LEU A 47 -0.48 7.94 -5.14
N ASP A 48 -0.91 9.15 -5.48
CA ASP A 48 -0.11 10.38 -5.43
C ASP A 48 0.42 10.69 -4.03
N MET A 49 -0.32 10.33 -2.98
CA MET A 49 0.09 10.50 -1.58
C MET A 49 1.07 9.41 -1.12
N ILE A 50 1.01 8.22 -1.70
CA ILE A 50 1.85 7.08 -1.30
C ILE A 50 3.23 7.15 -1.97
N VAL A 51 3.28 7.47 -3.28
CA VAL A 51 4.53 7.50 -4.03
C VAL A 51 5.33 8.77 -3.77
N ALA A 52 6.64 8.65 -3.61
CA ALA A 52 7.54 9.79 -3.42
C ALA A 52 7.59 10.66 -4.69
N ARG A 53 8.09 11.91 -4.54
CA ARG A 53 8.25 12.83 -5.66
C ARG A 53 9.14 12.27 -6.78
N ASP A 54 10.21 11.59 -6.39
CA ASP A 54 11.19 10.99 -7.29
C ASP A 54 10.99 9.47 -7.43
N PHE A 55 9.73 9.02 -7.33
CA PHE A 55 9.37 7.62 -7.42
C PHE A 55 9.76 7.01 -8.77
N THR A 56 10.28 5.78 -8.71
CA THR A 56 10.59 4.96 -9.88
C THR A 56 9.96 3.59 -9.74
N PHE A 57 9.29 3.13 -10.78
CA PHE A 57 8.75 1.78 -10.86
C PHE A 57 9.47 0.97 -11.93
N ILE A 58 9.91 -0.24 -11.59
CA ILE A 58 10.51 -1.20 -12.53
C ILE A 58 9.48 -2.30 -12.79
N GLU A 59 8.93 -2.29 -13.99
CA GLU A 59 7.95 -3.27 -14.45
C GLU A 59 8.55 -4.67 -14.58
N PRO A 60 7.71 -5.72 -14.63
CA PRO A 60 8.16 -7.10 -14.78
C PRO A 60 8.99 -7.39 -16.04
N ASP A 61 8.82 -6.60 -17.09
CA ASP A 61 9.58 -6.69 -18.35
C ASP A 61 10.90 -5.89 -18.33
N GLY A 62 11.19 -5.21 -17.20
CA GLY A 62 12.35 -4.36 -17.04
C GLY A 62 12.15 -2.91 -17.47
N THR A 63 10.99 -2.53 -17.99
CA THR A 63 10.67 -1.14 -18.30
C THR A 63 10.69 -0.29 -17.04
N VAL A 64 11.35 0.86 -17.10
CA VAL A 64 11.43 1.81 -15.99
C VAL A 64 10.44 2.93 -16.23
N LYS A 65 9.55 3.14 -15.27
CA LYS A 65 8.56 4.23 -15.29
C LYS A 65 8.89 5.27 -14.24
N SER A 66 8.83 6.52 -14.62
CA SER A 66 8.80 7.66 -13.71
C SER A 66 7.48 7.69 -12.93
N ARG A 67 7.43 8.52 -11.88
CA ARG A 67 6.23 8.75 -11.10
C ARG A 67 5.01 9.13 -11.96
N ASP A 68 5.19 10.09 -12.87
CA ASP A 68 4.08 10.61 -13.69
C ASP A 68 3.56 9.56 -14.66
N GLU A 69 4.44 8.78 -15.28
CA GLU A 69 4.10 7.66 -16.16
C GLU A 69 3.37 6.56 -15.38
N TYR A 70 3.87 6.21 -14.18
CA TYR A 70 3.22 5.25 -13.31
C TYR A 70 1.81 5.69 -12.91
N LEU A 71 1.66 6.93 -12.42
CA LEU A 71 0.36 7.45 -11.99
C LEU A 71 -0.64 7.56 -13.16
N ALA A 72 -0.16 7.94 -14.36
CA ALA A 72 -1.01 7.98 -15.55
C ALA A 72 -1.48 6.59 -15.96
N ASP A 73 -0.58 5.61 -15.96
CA ASP A 73 -0.87 4.23 -16.34
C ASP A 73 -1.86 3.57 -15.37
N ARG A 74 -1.61 3.66 -14.06
CA ARG A 74 -2.44 3.02 -13.01
C ARG A 74 -3.82 3.67 -12.83
N SER A 75 -4.03 4.89 -13.33
CA SER A 75 -5.34 5.55 -13.35
C SER A 75 -6.04 5.48 -14.70
N SER A 76 -5.46 4.80 -15.69
CA SER A 76 -6.04 4.63 -17.03
C SER A 76 -7.08 3.51 -17.06
N ASP A 77 -7.86 3.47 -18.15
CA ASP A 77 -8.82 2.41 -18.42
C ASP A 77 -8.22 1.23 -19.21
N SER A 78 -6.88 1.15 -19.30
CA SER A 78 -6.19 0.09 -20.05
C SER A 78 -6.35 -1.30 -19.43
N ALA A 79 -6.50 -1.36 -18.09
CA ALA A 79 -6.76 -2.59 -17.35
C ALA A 79 -7.66 -2.30 -16.13
N ASP A 80 -8.50 -3.26 -15.79
CA ASP A 80 -9.28 -3.27 -14.56
C ASP A 80 -8.73 -4.35 -13.63
N ILE A 81 -8.23 -3.98 -12.47
CA ILE A 81 -7.81 -4.94 -11.45
C ILE A 81 -9.07 -5.44 -10.75
N GLU A 82 -9.37 -6.72 -10.93
CA GLU A 82 -10.55 -7.39 -10.34
C GLU A 82 -10.26 -7.92 -8.95
N SER A 83 -9.01 -8.32 -8.70
CA SER A 83 -8.52 -8.68 -7.38
C SER A 83 -7.01 -8.50 -7.27
N PHE A 84 -6.57 -8.05 -6.11
CA PHE A 84 -5.16 -7.91 -5.77
C PHE A 84 -4.96 -8.40 -4.33
N GLU A 85 -4.21 -9.47 -4.15
CA GLU A 85 -3.89 -10.05 -2.85
C GLU A 85 -2.39 -9.99 -2.61
N ASN A 86 -1.94 -9.30 -1.57
CA ASN A 86 -0.56 -9.38 -1.10
C ASN A 86 -0.42 -10.54 -0.11
N VAL A 87 0.51 -11.46 -0.40
CA VAL A 87 0.90 -12.55 0.52
C VAL A 87 2.39 -12.45 0.85
N ASP A 88 2.81 -13.07 1.95
CA ASP A 88 4.20 -13.02 2.45
C ASP A 88 4.70 -11.58 2.69
N LEU A 89 3.79 -10.67 3.03
CA LEU A 89 4.07 -9.26 3.22
C LEU A 89 4.96 -9.03 4.44
N LYS A 90 6.07 -8.32 4.23
CA LYS A 90 7.07 -8.01 5.26
C LYS A 90 7.60 -6.60 5.09
N ALA A 91 7.75 -5.88 6.20
CA ALA A 91 8.45 -4.61 6.25
C ALA A 91 9.59 -4.68 7.28
N ARG A 92 10.71 -4.03 6.98
CA ARG A 92 11.88 -3.89 7.88
C ARG A 92 12.34 -2.45 7.84
N VAL A 93 12.41 -1.81 9.00
CA VAL A 93 12.74 -0.40 9.15
C VAL A 93 14.20 -0.22 9.58
N PHE A 94 14.86 0.76 8.98
CA PHE A 94 16.26 1.15 9.24
C PHE A 94 16.33 2.69 9.35
N GLY A 95 15.95 3.22 10.52
CA GLY A 95 15.85 4.67 10.71
C GLY A 95 14.77 5.27 9.82
N ASN A 96 15.14 6.18 8.92
CA ASN A 96 14.22 6.81 7.98
C ASN A 96 14.05 6.06 6.64
N CYS A 97 14.63 4.87 6.51
CA CYS A 97 14.47 4.00 5.36
C CYS A 97 13.77 2.71 5.78
N ALA A 98 13.07 2.08 4.86
CA ALA A 98 12.54 0.74 5.06
C ALA A 98 12.53 -0.05 3.76
N LEU A 99 12.60 -1.38 3.91
CA LEU A 99 12.38 -2.32 2.82
C LEU A 99 11.07 -3.06 3.08
N ALA A 100 10.15 -2.99 2.11
CA ALA A 100 8.98 -3.84 2.07
C ALA A 100 9.13 -4.89 0.96
N SER A 101 8.48 -6.02 1.12
CA SER A 101 8.48 -7.09 0.12
C SER A 101 7.28 -8.01 0.30
N GLY A 102 6.82 -8.59 -0.80
CA GLY A 102 5.72 -9.54 -0.81
C GLY A 102 5.59 -10.26 -2.14
N VAL A 103 4.49 -10.98 -2.28
CA VAL A 103 4.02 -11.54 -3.53
C VAL A 103 2.61 -11.02 -3.77
N ALA A 104 2.41 -10.32 -4.88
CA ALA A 104 1.11 -9.91 -5.37
C ALA A 104 0.52 -11.03 -6.21
N LYS A 105 -0.71 -11.47 -5.90
CA LYS A 105 -1.54 -12.30 -6.76
C LYS A 105 -2.60 -11.41 -7.36
N ILE A 106 -2.60 -11.30 -8.68
CA ILE A 106 -3.41 -10.32 -9.39
C ILE A 106 -4.31 -11.03 -10.38
N THR A 107 -5.58 -10.64 -10.40
CA THR A 107 -6.51 -10.91 -11.49
C THR A 107 -6.91 -9.57 -12.07
N GLU A 108 -6.73 -9.43 -13.38
CA GLU A 108 -7.12 -8.21 -14.08
C GLU A 108 -7.82 -8.53 -15.38
N ARG A 109 -8.61 -7.57 -15.86
CA ARG A 109 -9.28 -7.62 -17.14
C ARG A 109 -8.69 -6.56 -18.08
N ARG A 110 -8.19 -7.02 -19.24
CA ARG A 110 -7.71 -6.15 -20.33
C ARG A 110 -8.45 -6.50 -21.60
N GLN A 111 -9.04 -5.52 -22.27
CA GLN A 111 -9.76 -5.71 -23.55
C GLN A 111 -10.74 -6.90 -23.52
N GLY A 112 -11.48 -7.04 -22.38
CA GLY A 112 -12.47 -8.09 -22.19
C GLY A 112 -11.91 -9.49 -21.87
N LYS A 113 -10.59 -9.65 -21.76
CA LYS A 113 -9.94 -10.92 -21.38
C LYS A 113 -9.44 -10.85 -19.94
N HIS A 114 -9.54 -11.96 -19.22
CA HIS A 114 -9.05 -12.10 -17.86
C HIS A 114 -7.62 -12.66 -17.85
N TYR A 115 -6.77 -12.05 -17.03
CA TYR A 115 -5.38 -12.45 -16.80
C TYR A 115 -5.17 -12.71 -15.32
N ARG A 116 -4.52 -13.80 -14.99
CA ARG A 116 -4.12 -14.11 -13.61
C ARG A 116 -2.62 -14.37 -13.56
N PHE A 117 -1.92 -13.66 -12.67
CA PHE A 117 -0.49 -13.79 -12.53
C PHE A 117 -0.04 -13.46 -11.10
N SER A 118 1.20 -13.79 -10.77
CA SER A 118 1.80 -13.46 -9.49
C SER A 118 3.15 -12.80 -9.71
N LEU A 119 3.38 -11.72 -8.97
CA LEU A 119 4.60 -10.93 -9.00
C LEU A 119 5.24 -10.93 -7.62
N ARG A 120 6.52 -11.20 -7.54
CA ARG A 120 7.32 -10.90 -6.37
C ARG A 120 7.80 -9.46 -6.48
N TRP A 121 7.59 -8.67 -5.43
CA TRP A 121 7.97 -7.28 -5.44
C TRP A 121 8.86 -6.92 -4.24
N LYS A 122 9.64 -5.86 -4.41
CA LYS A 122 10.43 -5.21 -3.37
C LYS A 122 10.33 -3.70 -3.54
N GLU A 123 10.33 -3.02 -2.40
CA GLU A 123 10.14 -1.58 -2.32
C GLU A 123 11.07 -0.96 -1.31
N LEU A 124 11.61 0.20 -1.71
CA LEU A 124 12.33 1.09 -0.82
C LEU A 124 11.39 2.22 -0.39
N TRP A 125 11.19 2.34 0.90
CA TRP A 125 10.42 3.39 1.52
C TRP A 125 11.32 4.41 2.20
N LEU A 126 10.95 5.71 2.13
CA LEU A 126 11.60 6.79 2.83
C LEU A 126 10.60 7.53 3.73
N LYS A 127 11.06 7.90 4.92
CA LYS A 127 10.31 8.74 5.87
C LYS A 127 10.76 10.18 5.73
N ASP A 128 9.89 11.03 5.19
CA ASP A 128 10.08 12.49 5.15
C ASP A 128 9.02 13.19 5.99
N LYS A 129 9.47 14.11 6.87
CA LYS A 129 8.60 14.88 7.77
C LYS A 129 7.58 14.02 8.52
N GLY A 130 8.01 12.83 8.94
CA GLY A 130 7.20 11.88 9.71
C GLY A 130 6.24 11.04 8.89
N LYS A 131 6.25 11.12 7.55
CA LYS A 131 5.40 10.35 6.64
C LYS A 131 6.24 9.41 5.78
N TRP A 132 5.76 8.19 5.59
CA TRP A 132 6.38 7.20 4.72
C TRP A 132 5.88 7.36 3.28
N HIS A 133 6.82 7.32 2.33
CA HIS A 133 6.57 7.32 0.89
C HIS A 133 7.45 6.26 0.23
N VAL A 134 6.90 5.56 -0.76
CA VAL A 134 7.70 4.63 -1.55
C VAL A 134 8.53 5.40 -2.58
N LEU A 135 9.84 5.11 -2.62
CA LEU A 135 10.77 5.75 -3.54
C LEU A 135 11.03 4.89 -4.79
N VAL A 136 11.14 3.58 -4.58
CA VAL A 136 11.37 2.61 -5.66
C VAL A 136 10.50 1.40 -5.41
N SER A 137 9.83 0.94 -6.45
CA SER A 137 9.17 -0.37 -6.47
C SER A 137 9.64 -1.17 -7.67
N GLN A 138 9.90 -2.45 -7.47
CA GLN A 138 10.26 -3.39 -8.52
C GLN A 138 9.44 -4.65 -8.39
N ALA A 139 8.90 -5.11 -9.50
CA ALA A 139 8.16 -6.36 -9.60
C ALA A 139 8.85 -7.34 -10.54
N THR A 140 8.80 -8.63 -10.19
CA THR A 140 9.37 -9.72 -10.97
C THR A 140 8.36 -10.88 -11.03
N PRO A 141 8.17 -11.54 -12.18
CA PRO A 141 7.28 -12.69 -12.27
C PRO A 141 7.71 -13.81 -11.32
N VAL A 142 6.75 -14.45 -10.65
CA VAL A 142 7.04 -15.61 -9.80
C VAL A 142 7.26 -16.86 -10.65
N ASN A 143 6.62 -16.93 -11.82
CA ASN A 143 6.83 -18.03 -12.76
C ASN A 143 7.91 -17.65 -13.77
N PRO A 144 9.00 -18.44 -13.93
CA PRO A 144 10.07 -18.15 -14.91
C PRO A 144 9.59 -18.26 -16.37
N ASN A 145 8.46 -18.93 -16.63
CA ASN A 145 7.82 -18.99 -17.94
C ASN A 145 6.80 -17.86 -18.11
N TRP A 146 7.05 -16.71 -17.49
CA TRP A 146 6.22 -15.54 -17.62
C TRP A 146 6.05 -15.16 -19.09
N ASP A 147 4.84 -15.32 -19.56
CA ASP A 147 4.34 -14.70 -20.76
C ASP A 147 3.19 -13.77 -20.27
N ALA A 148 3.28 -12.48 -20.57
CA ALA A 148 2.25 -11.49 -20.25
C ALA A 148 0.87 -11.84 -20.88
N SER A 149 0.81 -12.94 -21.61
CA SER A 149 -0.38 -13.50 -22.29
C SER A 149 -1.11 -14.59 -21.49
N PHE A 150 -0.86 -14.76 -20.19
CA PHE A 150 -1.61 -15.75 -19.38
C PHE A 150 -3.09 -15.39 -19.32
N VAL A 151 -3.80 -15.80 -20.37
CA VAL A 151 -5.27 -15.74 -20.45
C VAL A 151 -5.82 -16.90 -19.63
N ILE A 152 -6.69 -16.60 -18.66
CA ILE A 152 -7.50 -17.65 -18.01
C ILE A 152 -8.41 -18.19 -19.12
N LYS A 153 -8.19 -19.44 -19.52
CA LYS A 153 -9.20 -20.16 -20.29
C LYS A 153 -10.32 -20.52 -19.33
N GLU A 154 -11.51 -19.98 -19.57
CA GLU A 154 -12.73 -20.40 -18.91
C GLU A 154 -13.01 -21.88 -19.18
#